data_dc53195151cad922b5cc2cef35b86e6e
#
_entry.id   dc53195151cad922b5cc2cef35b86e6e
#
_cell.length_a   1.000
_cell.length_b   1.000
_cell.length_c   1.000
_cell.angle_alpha   90.00
_cell.angle_beta   90.00
_cell.angle_gamma   90.00
#
_symmetry.space_group_name_H-M   'P 1'
#
loop_
_entity.id
_entity.type
_entity.pdbx_description
1 polymer ?
#
loop_
_entity_poly.entity_id
_entity_poly.type
_entity_poly.pdbx_seq_one_letter_code
_entity_poly.pdbx_strand_id
1 'polypeptide(L)'
;MSGRVKKSMLNAEVNLLFYFLSLFLTFFSRDIFLKNLGDEFMGLTGTLNNILGYLNLSELGISACIGYFLFKPLQTGNRQQIQDILSVLGYLYRWIGSLIFVGAFIVSLFFPLIFAGASLGLGIIYFAFYSFLGSSLIGYFINYRQILLSADQKNYLVAIYYQSANLLKLALQIYLAYHFKNLFVWVAVEFLFGIIGCIILNWKINKEYPWLHVDKRQGKALLKQYPQIITKTKQVFIHKIKDFVLVKSDELFVFIFVSLKMVAYYGNYMIIISKLISMFSAITGSVGASIGNLVAEGNKQHMLRVFWEVTTIHHTIAATLSFSLYVLLEPFVAHWIGPEYIMDHRILILLIVYIYITNSRNSVDSFNYAHGLYADVWSAWAELIINVVVTIVCGLQWGIIGILLGKIASLVPIVVIWKPYYLFSSGFHRPVGIYWRGVLRNYAVSAFSIGGSLALLKLVPLNPYHTIWEWIAYAATAMAIFLAIDLTATLLFAKGARDSLARIRRKHTSTGT
;
A
#
# COMPACT_ATOMS: atom_id res chain seq x y z
N MET A 1 -26.02 -7.00 -7.45
CA MET A 1 -24.75 -7.71 -7.17
C MET A 1 -23.78 -7.76 -8.36
N SER A 2 -24.21 -7.95 -9.60
CA SER A 2 -23.33 -8.00 -10.77
C SER A 2 -22.46 -6.74 -11.00
N GLY A 3 -22.98 -5.55 -10.70
CA GLY A 3 -22.28 -4.29 -10.94
C GLY A 3 -21.04 -4.05 -10.05
N ARG A 4 -21.07 -4.49 -8.78
CA ARG A 4 -19.95 -4.28 -7.84
C ARG A 4 -18.75 -5.17 -8.15
N VAL A 5 -18.99 -6.44 -8.43
CA VAL A 5 -17.93 -7.39 -8.81
C VAL A 5 -17.27 -6.94 -10.12
N LYS A 6 -18.07 -6.50 -11.10
CA LYS A 6 -17.53 -5.95 -12.36
C LYS A 6 -16.65 -4.72 -12.13
N LYS A 7 -17.07 -3.77 -11.28
CA LYS A 7 -16.25 -2.60 -10.92
C LYS A 7 -14.96 -2.99 -10.20
N SER A 8 -15.01 -3.96 -9.26
CA SER A 8 -13.81 -4.44 -8.57
C SER A 8 -12.83 -5.13 -9.51
N MET A 9 -13.31 -5.95 -10.44
CA MET A 9 -12.46 -6.58 -11.46
C MET A 9 -11.83 -5.52 -12.37
N LEU A 10 -12.62 -4.58 -12.88
CA LEU A 10 -12.11 -3.48 -13.71
C LEU A 10 -11.06 -2.64 -12.98
N ASN A 11 -11.28 -2.35 -11.67
CA ASN A 11 -10.29 -1.67 -10.85
C ASN A 11 -8.98 -2.46 -10.76
N ALA A 12 -9.07 -3.78 -10.54
CA ALA A 12 -7.88 -4.64 -10.44
C ALA A 12 -7.13 -4.69 -11.78
N GLU A 13 -7.83 -4.94 -12.89
CA GLU A 13 -7.26 -5.02 -14.24
C GLU A 13 -6.55 -3.72 -14.62
N VAL A 14 -7.23 -2.58 -14.47
CA VAL A 14 -6.67 -1.27 -14.80
C VAL A 14 -5.48 -0.92 -13.90
N ASN A 15 -5.59 -1.13 -12.59
CA ASN A 15 -4.49 -0.84 -11.67
C ASN A 15 -3.27 -1.72 -11.96
N LEU A 16 -3.44 -3.01 -12.29
CA LEU A 16 -2.34 -3.89 -12.69
C LEU A 16 -1.68 -3.43 -13.98
N LEU A 17 -2.47 -3.08 -15.00
CA LEU A 17 -1.93 -2.58 -16.26
C LEU A 17 -1.04 -1.35 -16.03
N PHE A 18 -1.56 -0.34 -15.31
CA PHE A 18 -0.81 0.87 -15.01
C PHE A 18 0.40 0.60 -14.11
N TYR A 19 0.30 -0.36 -13.18
CA TYR A 19 1.42 -0.78 -12.35
C TYR A 19 2.57 -1.33 -13.20
N PHE A 20 2.29 -2.28 -14.12
CA PHE A 20 3.32 -2.85 -14.99
C PHE A 20 3.90 -1.83 -15.95
N LEU A 21 3.07 -0.98 -16.57
CA LEU A 21 3.55 0.11 -17.42
C LEU A 21 4.46 1.08 -16.66
N SER A 22 4.06 1.48 -15.46
CA SER A 22 4.87 2.33 -14.59
C SER A 22 6.16 1.66 -14.16
N LEU A 23 6.11 0.39 -13.77
CA LEU A 23 7.28 -0.39 -13.38
C LEU A 23 8.30 -0.46 -14.53
N PHE A 24 7.84 -0.80 -15.73
CA PHE A 24 8.66 -0.89 -16.92
C PHE A 24 9.34 0.46 -17.22
N LEU A 25 8.56 1.52 -17.32
CA LEU A 25 9.10 2.86 -17.60
C LEU A 25 10.07 3.33 -16.51
N THR A 26 9.77 3.06 -15.23
CA THR A 26 10.64 3.45 -14.12
C THR A 26 11.96 2.69 -14.17
N PHE A 27 11.93 1.40 -14.52
CA PHE A 27 13.14 0.59 -14.66
C PHE A 27 14.08 1.17 -15.72
N PHE A 28 13.54 1.45 -16.93
CA PHE A 28 14.34 2.04 -18.00
C PHE A 28 14.76 3.49 -17.74
N SER A 29 13.89 4.29 -17.12
CA SER A 29 14.21 5.69 -16.82
C SER A 29 15.37 5.85 -15.85
N ARG A 30 15.54 4.90 -14.92
CA ARG A 30 16.56 5.00 -13.88
C ARG A 30 17.97 5.12 -14.44
N ASP A 31 18.33 4.25 -15.38
CA ASP A 31 19.66 4.26 -16.04
C ASP A 31 19.85 5.54 -16.85
N ILE A 32 18.83 5.96 -17.61
CA ILE A 32 18.88 7.19 -18.42
C ILE A 32 19.05 8.43 -17.55
N PHE A 33 18.33 8.51 -16.44
CA PHE A 33 18.42 9.66 -15.54
C PHE A 33 19.78 9.71 -14.82
N LEU A 34 20.31 8.59 -14.35
CA LEU A 34 21.63 8.54 -13.72
C LEU A 34 22.72 8.96 -14.70
N LYS A 35 22.71 8.46 -15.94
CA LYS A 35 23.72 8.78 -16.95
C LYS A 35 23.66 10.22 -17.46
N ASN A 36 22.46 10.82 -17.53
CA ASN A 36 22.26 12.12 -18.17
C ASN A 36 22.04 13.29 -17.20
N LEU A 37 21.49 13.02 -16.00
CA LEU A 37 21.21 14.04 -14.98
C LEU A 37 22.16 13.95 -13.76
N GLY A 38 22.84 12.80 -13.61
CA GLY A 38 23.80 12.54 -12.55
C GLY A 38 23.20 11.95 -11.29
N ASP A 39 24.04 11.21 -10.57
CA ASP A 39 23.67 10.50 -9.32
C ASP A 39 23.23 11.45 -8.22
N GLU A 40 23.91 12.59 -8.11
CA GLU A 40 23.64 13.57 -7.06
C GLU A 40 22.26 14.21 -7.22
N PHE A 41 21.84 14.52 -8.46
CA PHE A 41 20.49 15.02 -8.71
C PHE A 41 19.43 13.96 -8.42
N MET A 42 19.69 12.70 -8.77
CA MET A 42 18.78 11.61 -8.44
C MET A 42 18.70 11.36 -6.94
N GLY A 43 19.81 11.54 -6.21
CA GLY A 43 19.85 11.54 -4.75
C GLY A 43 19.06 12.70 -4.15
N LEU A 44 19.23 13.90 -4.69
CA LEU A 44 18.48 15.09 -4.30
C LEU A 44 16.98 14.87 -4.43
N THR A 45 16.50 14.36 -5.58
CA THR A 45 15.04 14.12 -5.80
C THR A 45 14.48 13.14 -4.77
N GLY A 46 15.21 12.08 -4.44
CA GLY A 46 14.86 11.13 -3.39
C GLY A 46 14.78 11.78 -2.01
N THR A 47 15.80 12.54 -1.64
CA THR A 47 15.85 13.25 -0.34
C THR A 47 14.70 14.25 -0.21
N LEU A 48 14.44 15.07 -1.24
CA LEU A 48 13.33 16.02 -1.22
C LEU A 48 11.95 15.34 -1.11
N ASN A 49 11.75 14.22 -1.80
CA ASN A 49 10.53 13.43 -1.67
C ASN A 49 10.38 12.82 -0.26
N ASN A 50 11.46 12.41 0.38
CA ASN A 50 11.42 11.95 1.77
C ASN A 50 11.05 13.09 2.74
N ILE A 51 11.64 14.28 2.59
CA ILE A 51 11.29 15.47 3.39
C ILE A 51 9.79 15.79 3.24
N LEU A 52 9.27 15.81 2.02
CA LEU A 52 7.84 16.02 1.77
C LEU A 52 6.99 14.90 2.34
N GLY A 53 7.45 13.65 2.31
CA GLY A 53 6.81 12.51 2.93
C GLY A 53 6.59 12.70 4.43
N TYR A 54 7.59 13.23 5.15
CA TYR A 54 7.45 13.56 6.57
C TYR A 54 6.44 14.70 6.82
N LEU A 55 6.42 15.72 5.98
CA LEU A 55 5.44 16.80 6.08
C LEU A 55 4.01 16.31 5.81
N ASN A 56 3.84 15.33 4.94
CA ASN A 56 2.55 14.72 4.63
C ASN A 56 1.98 13.84 5.77
N LEU A 57 2.73 13.61 6.85
CA LEU A 57 2.21 12.92 8.05
C LEU A 57 0.93 13.60 8.60
N SER A 58 0.79 14.91 8.44
CA SER A 58 -0.38 15.66 8.91
C SER A 58 -1.71 15.26 8.21
N GLU A 59 -1.65 14.58 7.05
CA GLU A 59 -2.83 14.03 6.35
C GLU A 59 -3.23 12.65 6.83
N LEU A 60 -2.34 11.94 7.52
CA LEU A 60 -2.53 10.54 7.85
C LEU A 60 -3.88 10.30 8.56
N GLY A 61 -4.69 9.46 7.93
CA GLY A 61 -5.97 9.02 8.48
C GLY A 61 -7.20 9.80 8.04
N ILE A 62 -7.09 11.02 7.52
CA ILE A 62 -8.25 11.83 7.12
C ILE A 62 -8.94 11.20 5.91
N SER A 63 -8.21 10.90 4.84
CA SER A 63 -8.77 10.23 3.66
C SER A 63 -9.45 8.92 4.02
N ALA A 64 -8.81 8.11 4.87
CA ALA A 64 -9.36 6.84 5.31
C ALA A 64 -10.67 7.02 6.10
N CYS A 65 -10.69 7.99 7.01
CA CYS A 65 -11.87 8.31 7.81
C CYS A 65 -13.03 8.81 6.93
N ILE A 66 -12.77 9.73 6.03
CA ILE A 66 -13.79 10.27 5.10
C ILE A 66 -14.33 9.18 4.18
N GLY A 67 -13.47 8.28 3.67
CA GLY A 67 -13.91 7.13 2.89
C GLY A 67 -14.95 6.26 3.63
N TYR A 68 -14.73 6.02 4.92
CA TYR A 68 -15.69 5.32 5.78
C TYR A 68 -17.04 6.05 5.84
N PHE A 69 -17.05 7.36 6.08
CA PHE A 69 -18.29 8.15 6.17
C PHE A 69 -19.04 8.26 4.84
N LEU A 70 -18.39 8.09 3.70
CA LEU A 70 -19.01 8.12 2.38
C LEU A 70 -19.73 6.81 2.00
N PHE A 71 -19.41 5.66 2.61
CA PHE A 71 -19.98 4.37 2.20
C PHE A 71 -21.51 4.33 2.33
N LYS A 72 -22.05 4.74 3.48
CA LYS A 72 -23.51 4.72 3.73
C LYS A 72 -24.27 5.71 2.85
N PRO A 73 -23.89 7.00 2.74
CA PRO A 73 -24.55 7.95 1.85
C PRO A 73 -24.52 7.54 0.38
N LEU A 74 -23.43 6.92 -0.09
CA LEU A 74 -23.34 6.37 -1.43
C LEU A 74 -24.31 5.20 -1.65
N GLN A 75 -24.46 4.33 -0.64
CA GLN A 75 -25.39 3.21 -0.67
C GLN A 75 -26.85 3.67 -0.72
N THR A 76 -27.21 4.70 0.07
CA THR A 76 -28.57 5.23 0.17
C THR A 76 -28.89 6.30 -0.88
N GLY A 77 -27.92 6.72 -1.70
CA GLY A 77 -28.08 7.80 -2.68
C GLY A 77 -28.26 9.19 -2.08
N ASN A 78 -27.85 9.41 -0.81
CA ASN A 78 -28.01 10.68 -0.11
C ASN A 78 -26.96 11.70 -0.58
N ARG A 79 -27.27 12.42 -1.66
CA ARG A 79 -26.37 13.40 -2.29
C ARG A 79 -26.00 14.55 -1.36
N GLN A 80 -26.94 15.03 -0.54
CA GLN A 80 -26.67 16.15 0.38
C GLN A 80 -25.61 15.75 1.40
N GLN A 81 -25.76 14.57 2.02
CA GLN A 81 -24.79 14.10 3.00
C GLN A 81 -23.40 13.87 2.38
N ILE A 82 -23.31 13.44 1.11
CA ILE A 82 -22.05 13.32 0.38
C ILE A 82 -21.39 14.70 0.22
N GLN A 83 -22.17 15.72 -0.17
CA GLN A 83 -21.68 17.09 -0.34
C GLN A 83 -21.20 17.69 0.99
N ASP A 84 -21.94 17.46 2.08
CA ASP A 84 -21.57 17.90 3.42
C ASP A 84 -20.23 17.30 3.86
N ILE A 85 -20.08 15.98 3.75
CA ILE A 85 -18.84 15.26 4.12
C ILE A 85 -17.65 15.76 3.29
N LEU A 86 -17.84 15.96 1.98
CA LEU A 86 -16.78 16.47 1.11
C LEU A 86 -16.47 17.95 1.36
N SER A 87 -17.44 18.74 1.82
CA SER A 87 -17.22 20.13 2.24
C SER A 87 -16.39 20.20 3.53
N VAL A 88 -16.66 19.29 4.48
CA VAL A 88 -15.81 19.09 5.66
C VAL A 88 -14.38 18.70 5.27
N LEU A 89 -14.23 17.73 4.37
CA LEU A 89 -12.91 17.32 3.89
C LEU A 89 -12.15 18.47 3.23
N GLY A 90 -12.81 19.24 2.36
CA GLY A 90 -12.21 20.40 1.71
C GLY A 90 -11.77 21.48 2.69
N TYR A 91 -12.52 21.69 3.79
CA TYR A 91 -12.13 22.56 4.88
C TYR A 91 -10.88 22.05 5.62
N LEU A 92 -10.87 20.78 6.01
CA LEU A 92 -9.73 20.16 6.72
C LEU A 92 -8.47 20.19 5.86
N TYR A 93 -8.57 19.85 4.58
CA TYR A 93 -7.42 19.83 3.66
C TYR A 93 -6.87 21.23 3.37
N ARG A 94 -7.69 22.25 3.42
CA ARG A 94 -7.21 23.63 3.36
C ARG A 94 -6.26 23.95 4.52
N TRP A 95 -6.61 23.54 5.75
CA TRP A 95 -5.77 23.75 6.92
C TRP A 95 -4.50 22.90 6.87
N ILE A 96 -4.62 21.64 6.51
CA ILE A 96 -3.46 20.72 6.41
C ILE A 96 -2.51 21.18 5.32
N GLY A 97 -3.00 21.50 4.13
CA GLY A 97 -2.16 22.01 3.04
C GLY A 97 -1.44 23.31 3.43
N SER A 98 -2.11 24.21 4.20
CA SER A 98 -1.46 25.40 4.73
C SER A 98 -0.38 25.06 5.76
N LEU A 99 -0.62 24.08 6.64
CA LEU A 99 0.35 23.62 7.64
C LEU A 99 1.57 22.99 6.97
N ILE A 100 1.36 22.14 5.95
CA ILE A 100 2.43 21.55 5.15
C ILE A 100 3.24 22.63 4.44
N PHE A 101 2.58 23.63 3.86
CA PHE A 101 3.27 24.75 3.22
C PHE A 101 4.16 25.52 4.18
N VAL A 102 3.64 25.88 5.36
CA VAL A 102 4.41 26.57 6.39
C VAL A 102 5.57 25.72 6.90
N GLY A 103 5.33 24.43 7.18
CA GLY A 103 6.39 23.50 7.58
C GLY A 103 7.48 23.35 6.50
N ALA A 104 7.08 23.24 5.24
CA ALA A 104 8.00 23.18 4.11
C ALA A 104 8.81 24.46 3.97
N PHE A 105 8.18 25.62 4.13
CA PHE A 105 8.87 26.90 4.13
C PHE A 105 9.92 26.96 5.24
N ILE A 106 9.57 26.58 6.48
CA ILE A 106 10.53 26.54 7.60
C ILE A 106 11.70 25.60 7.30
N VAL A 107 11.44 24.38 6.82
CA VAL A 107 12.49 23.41 6.48
C VAL A 107 13.41 23.96 5.38
N SER A 108 12.86 24.64 4.39
CA SER A 108 13.63 25.22 3.28
C SER A 108 14.63 26.30 3.74
N LEU A 109 14.38 27.00 4.85
CA LEU A 109 15.33 27.96 5.41
C LEU A 109 16.65 27.31 5.85
N PHE A 110 16.62 26.01 6.15
CA PHE A 110 17.81 25.24 6.54
C PHE A 110 18.53 24.58 5.35
N PHE A 111 18.04 24.72 4.11
CA PHE A 111 18.69 24.09 2.94
C PHE A 111 20.15 24.49 2.74
N PRO A 112 20.59 25.73 2.95
CA PRO A 112 21.99 26.06 2.86
C PRO A 112 22.87 25.25 3.83
N LEU A 113 22.30 24.85 4.98
CA LEU A 113 22.98 24.03 5.98
C LEU A 113 22.87 22.54 5.64
N ILE A 114 21.66 22.07 5.27
CA ILE A 114 21.38 20.65 4.96
C ILE A 114 22.16 20.19 3.72
N PHE A 115 22.26 21.04 2.70
CA PHE A 115 22.91 20.75 1.43
C PHE A 115 24.25 21.44 1.25
N ALA A 116 24.92 21.83 2.35
CA ALA A 116 26.21 22.52 2.31
C ALA A 116 27.32 21.73 1.57
N GLY A 117 27.25 20.40 1.58
CA GLY A 117 28.18 19.51 0.88
C GLY A 117 27.75 19.07 -0.51
N ALA A 118 26.62 19.56 -1.03
CA ALA A 118 26.13 19.19 -2.36
C ALA A 118 26.86 20.00 -3.44
N SER A 119 27.23 19.36 -4.56
CA SER A 119 27.79 20.05 -5.72
C SER A 119 26.74 20.80 -6.52
N LEU A 120 25.46 20.49 -6.30
CA LEU A 120 24.32 21.14 -6.94
C LEU A 120 24.09 22.53 -6.35
N GLY A 121 23.89 23.51 -7.22
CA GLY A 121 23.58 24.88 -6.80
C GLY A 121 22.25 24.96 -6.04
N LEU A 122 22.17 25.81 -5.00
CA LEU A 122 20.94 26.00 -4.20
C LEU A 122 19.72 26.35 -5.06
N GLY A 123 19.91 27.02 -6.20
CA GLY A 123 18.81 27.38 -7.12
C GLY A 123 18.01 26.17 -7.60
N ILE A 124 18.67 25.09 -8.05
CA ILE A 124 17.99 23.87 -8.48
C ILE A 124 17.35 23.14 -7.29
N ILE A 125 17.99 23.17 -6.11
CA ILE A 125 17.45 22.52 -4.89
C ILE A 125 16.13 23.16 -4.49
N TYR A 126 16.08 24.49 -4.39
CA TYR A 126 14.84 25.23 -4.10
C TYR A 126 13.80 25.05 -5.18
N PHE A 127 14.18 25.14 -6.45
CA PHE A 127 13.26 24.96 -7.56
C PHE A 127 12.63 23.57 -7.55
N ALA A 128 13.42 22.52 -7.35
CA ALA A 128 12.93 21.15 -7.24
C ALA A 128 12.01 20.96 -6.04
N PHE A 129 12.39 21.47 -4.86
CA PHE A 129 11.61 21.34 -3.65
C PHE A 129 10.24 22.01 -3.76
N TYR A 130 10.19 23.27 -4.21
CA TYR A 130 8.92 23.97 -4.35
C TYR A 130 8.07 23.46 -5.50
N SER A 131 8.67 22.91 -6.54
CA SER A 131 7.94 22.22 -7.61
C SER A 131 7.27 20.94 -7.11
N PHE A 132 7.99 20.11 -6.35
CA PHE A 132 7.43 18.90 -5.75
C PHE A 132 6.39 19.22 -4.66
N LEU A 133 6.66 20.23 -3.83
CA LEU A 133 5.71 20.73 -2.85
C LEU A 133 4.44 21.22 -3.52
N GLY A 134 4.55 22.02 -4.59
CA GLY A 134 3.41 22.52 -5.36
C GLY A 134 2.57 21.38 -5.93
N SER A 135 3.18 20.38 -6.54
CA SER A 135 2.50 19.17 -7.02
C SER A 135 1.78 18.41 -5.91
N SER A 136 2.40 18.29 -4.73
CA SER A 136 1.79 17.67 -3.54
C SER A 136 0.59 18.47 -3.04
N LEU A 137 0.74 19.80 -2.90
CA LEU A 137 -0.32 20.68 -2.39
C LEU A 137 -1.55 20.75 -3.30
N ILE A 138 -1.39 20.60 -4.61
CA ILE A 138 -2.50 20.50 -5.56
C ILE A 138 -3.43 19.34 -5.16
N GLY A 139 -2.89 18.23 -4.68
CA GLY A 139 -3.67 17.10 -4.15
C GLY A 139 -4.62 17.53 -3.02
N TYR A 140 -4.15 18.35 -2.09
CA TYR A 140 -4.93 18.82 -0.94
C TYR A 140 -5.95 19.90 -1.33
N PHE A 141 -5.58 20.84 -2.17
CA PHE A 141 -6.45 21.98 -2.47
C PHE A 141 -7.49 21.70 -3.55
N ILE A 142 -7.18 20.80 -4.49
CA ILE A 142 -7.98 20.58 -5.70
C ILE A 142 -8.47 19.13 -5.79
N ASN A 143 -7.58 18.14 -5.69
CA ASN A 143 -7.89 16.72 -5.97
C ASN A 143 -8.54 15.97 -4.80
N TYR A 144 -8.79 16.61 -3.65
CA TYR A 144 -9.38 15.95 -2.49
C TYR A 144 -10.70 15.21 -2.79
N ARG A 145 -11.46 15.64 -3.81
CA ARG A 145 -12.70 14.99 -4.25
C ARG A 145 -12.51 13.60 -4.86
N GLN A 146 -11.27 13.21 -5.22
CA GLN A 146 -10.96 11.87 -5.74
C GLN A 146 -11.34 10.74 -4.77
N ILE A 147 -11.43 11.02 -3.47
CA ILE A 147 -11.86 10.05 -2.47
C ILE A 147 -13.28 9.53 -2.73
N LEU A 148 -14.14 10.34 -3.35
CA LEU A 148 -15.48 9.92 -3.74
C LEU A 148 -15.42 8.83 -4.82
N LEU A 149 -14.51 8.94 -5.79
CA LEU A 149 -14.31 7.89 -6.81
C LEU A 149 -13.87 6.58 -6.16
N SER A 150 -12.95 6.65 -5.20
CA SER A 150 -12.47 5.46 -4.48
C SER A 150 -13.59 4.82 -3.65
N ALA A 151 -14.37 5.62 -2.93
CA ALA A 151 -15.50 5.13 -2.13
C ALA A 151 -16.65 4.55 -3.01
N ASP A 152 -16.88 5.11 -4.21
CA ASP A 152 -17.87 4.61 -5.20
C ASP A 152 -17.34 3.46 -6.08
N GLN A 153 -16.19 2.86 -5.73
CA GLN A 153 -15.56 1.77 -6.48
C GLN A 153 -15.18 2.16 -7.92
N LYS A 154 -14.92 3.43 -8.19
CA LYS A 154 -14.51 3.97 -9.49
C LYS A 154 -13.03 4.40 -9.51
N ASN A 155 -12.20 3.76 -8.69
CA ASN A 155 -10.76 4.09 -8.62
C ASN A 155 -10.03 3.87 -9.95
N TYR A 156 -10.56 3.01 -10.83
CA TYR A 156 -10.05 2.85 -12.20
C TYR A 156 -10.06 4.17 -12.99
N LEU A 157 -10.97 5.11 -12.69
CA LEU A 157 -10.96 6.44 -13.31
C LEU A 157 -9.74 7.26 -12.85
N VAL A 158 -9.37 7.16 -11.57
CA VAL A 158 -8.13 7.79 -11.07
C VAL A 158 -6.92 7.19 -11.79
N ALA A 159 -6.87 5.86 -11.92
CA ALA A 159 -5.81 5.18 -12.65
C ALA A 159 -5.75 5.64 -14.12
N ILE A 160 -6.86 5.60 -14.85
CA ILE A 160 -6.87 5.97 -16.28
C ILE A 160 -6.51 7.45 -16.50
N TYR A 161 -7.10 8.36 -15.77
CA TYR A 161 -6.94 9.80 -16.07
C TYR A 161 -5.72 10.43 -15.39
N TYR A 162 -5.39 10.03 -14.16
CA TYR A 162 -4.25 10.60 -13.43
C TYR A 162 -2.96 9.83 -13.71
N GLN A 163 -2.99 8.49 -13.70
CA GLN A 163 -1.80 7.68 -13.97
C GLN A 163 -1.34 7.77 -15.43
N SER A 164 -2.26 7.95 -16.40
CA SER A 164 -1.87 8.20 -17.79
C SER A 164 -1.05 9.49 -17.93
N ALA A 165 -1.45 10.55 -17.20
CA ALA A 165 -0.66 11.79 -17.17
C ALA A 165 0.74 11.54 -16.57
N ASN A 166 0.84 10.72 -15.51
CA ASN A 166 2.13 10.34 -14.92
C ASN A 166 3.01 9.53 -15.88
N LEU A 167 2.42 8.59 -16.63
CA LEU A 167 3.18 7.81 -17.63
C LEU A 167 3.69 8.70 -18.76
N LEU A 168 2.85 9.60 -19.27
CA LEU A 168 3.25 10.58 -20.29
C LEU A 168 4.34 11.53 -19.77
N LYS A 169 4.20 11.99 -18.51
CA LYS A 169 5.24 12.76 -17.84
C LYS A 169 6.57 12.01 -17.84
N LEU A 170 6.58 10.76 -17.37
CA LEU A 170 7.79 9.97 -17.28
C LEU A 170 8.42 9.73 -18.67
N ALA A 171 7.62 9.42 -19.68
CA ALA A 171 8.09 9.28 -21.06
C ALA A 171 8.72 10.59 -21.58
N LEU A 172 8.08 11.74 -21.32
CA LEU A 172 8.61 13.05 -21.71
C LEU A 172 9.90 13.37 -20.93
N GLN A 173 9.95 13.07 -19.64
CA GLN A 173 11.15 13.26 -18.81
C GLN A 173 12.33 12.40 -19.32
N ILE A 174 12.08 11.15 -19.73
CA ILE A 174 13.09 10.29 -20.36
C ILE A 174 13.64 10.96 -21.62
N TYR A 175 12.74 11.40 -22.52
CA TYR A 175 13.12 12.07 -23.77
C TYR A 175 13.94 13.34 -23.51
N LEU A 176 13.48 14.20 -22.61
CA LEU A 176 14.15 15.47 -22.29
C LEU A 176 15.48 15.26 -21.55
N ALA A 177 15.57 14.27 -20.65
CA ALA A 177 16.84 13.94 -20.00
C ALA A 177 17.89 13.46 -21.00
N TYR A 178 17.48 12.63 -21.97
CA TYR A 178 18.38 12.12 -23.00
C TYR A 178 18.90 13.23 -23.94
N HIS A 179 18.01 14.14 -24.40
CA HIS A 179 18.35 15.15 -25.40
C HIS A 179 18.90 16.46 -24.81
N PHE A 180 18.35 16.92 -23.71
CA PHE A 180 18.67 18.25 -23.16
C PHE A 180 19.55 18.23 -21.92
N LYS A 181 19.55 17.14 -21.16
CA LYS A 181 20.35 16.97 -19.91
C LYS A 181 20.20 18.14 -18.92
N ASN A 182 19.04 18.77 -18.91
CA ASN A 182 18.76 19.97 -18.12
C ASN A 182 17.87 19.64 -16.92
N LEU A 183 18.41 19.87 -15.70
CA LEU A 183 17.75 19.57 -14.44
C LEU A 183 16.49 20.42 -14.24
N PHE A 184 16.54 21.70 -14.60
CA PHE A 184 15.38 22.60 -14.43
C PHE A 184 14.21 22.21 -15.34
N VAL A 185 14.51 21.82 -16.58
CA VAL A 185 13.49 21.34 -17.52
C VAL A 185 12.84 20.06 -17.01
N TRP A 186 13.62 19.13 -16.48
CA TRP A 186 13.11 17.88 -15.91
C TRP A 186 12.16 18.15 -14.73
N VAL A 187 12.54 19.04 -13.81
CA VAL A 187 11.74 19.44 -12.65
C VAL A 187 10.49 20.23 -13.09
N ALA A 188 10.60 21.10 -14.08
CA ALA A 188 9.45 21.84 -14.61
C ALA A 188 8.37 20.90 -15.16
N VAL A 189 8.78 19.85 -15.88
CA VAL A 189 7.85 18.82 -16.40
C VAL A 189 7.16 18.09 -15.25
N GLU A 190 7.87 17.77 -14.16
CA GLU A 190 7.28 17.16 -12.96
C GLU A 190 6.13 18.02 -12.41
N PHE A 191 6.36 19.30 -12.26
CA PHE A 191 5.36 20.25 -11.76
C PHE A 191 4.19 20.46 -12.72
N LEU A 192 4.47 20.68 -14.01
CA LEU A 192 3.44 20.91 -15.03
C LEU A 192 2.49 19.70 -15.16
N PHE A 193 3.03 18.48 -15.19
CA PHE A 193 2.19 17.29 -15.28
C PHE A 193 1.43 16.99 -13.98
N GLY A 194 1.93 17.43 -12.83
CA GLY A 194 1.16 17.45 -11.59
C GLY A 194 -0.12 18.29 -11.73
N ILE A 195 -0.01 19.47 -12.34
CA ILE A 195 -1.15 20.36 -12.63
C ILE A 195 -2.07 19.74 -13.70
N ILE A 196 -1.51 19.28 -14.82
CA ILE A 196 -2.27 18.69 -15.93
C ILE A 196 -3.09 17.48 -15.46
N GLY A 197 -2.45 16.55 -14.75
CA GLY A 197 -3.13 15.37 -14.20
C GLY A 197 -4.26 15.74 -13.25
N CYS A 198 -4.05 16.79 -12.44
CA CYS A 198 -5.05 17.33 -11.54
C CYS A 198 -6.26 17.91 -12.31
N ILE A 199 -6.02 18.72 -13.34
CA ILE A 199 -7.08 19.33 -14.15
C ILE A 199 -7.91 18.23 -14.84
N ILE A 200 -7.24 17.27 -15.48
CA ILE A 200 -7.90 16.15 -16.17
C ILE A 200 -8.76 15.33 -15.19
N LEU A 201 -8.23 14.99 -14.02
CA LEU A 201 -8.99 14.22 -13.03
C LEU A 201 -10.19 15.01 -12.50
N ASN A 202 -10.04 16.30 -12.21
CA ASN A 202 -11.16 17.13 -11.75
C ASN A 202 -12.23 17.32 -12.83
N TRP A 203 -11.85 17.51 -14.08
CA TRP A 203 -12.79 17.52 -15.20
C TRP A 203 -13.60 16.21 -15.24
N LYS A 204 -12.93 15.05 -15.08
CA LYS A 204 -13.61 13.76 -15.05
C LYS A 204 -14.54 13.62 -13.85
N ILE A 205 -14.13 14.06 -12.65
CA ILE A 205 -14.97 14.05 -11.44
C ILE A 205 -16.24 14.89 -11.67
N ASN A 206 -16.11 16.10 -12.25
CA ASN A 206 -17.26 16.95 -12.54
C ASN A 206 -18.23 16.32 -13.56
N LYS A 207 -17.69 15.61 -14.56
CA LYS A 207 -18.51 14.86 -15.54
C LYS A 207 -19.21 13.65 -14.91
N GLU A 208 -18.57 12.98 -13.98
CA GLU A 208 -19.11 11.78 -13.31
C GLU A 208 -20.16 12.13 -12.24
N TYR A 209 -19.98 13.26 -11.56
CA TYR A 209 -20.88 13.75 -10.51
C TYR A 209 -21.32 15.20 -10.78
N PRO A 210 -22.17 15.46 -11.80
CA PRO A 210 -22.61 16.83 -12.16
C PRO A 210 -23.36 17.53 -11.02
N TRP A 211 -23.95 16.74 -10.12
CA TRP A 211 -24.70 17.22 -8.96
C TRP A 211 -23.82 17.62 -7.76
N LEU A 212 -22.52 17.35 -7.81
CA LEU A 212 -21.61 17.53 -6.68
C LEU A 212 -21.20 19.00 -6.53
N HIS A 213 -21.80 19.66 -5.55
CA HIS A 213 -21.47 21.03 -5.17
C HIS A 213 -20.84 21.02 -3.79
N VAL A 214 -19.57 21.37 -3.70
CA VAL A 214 -18.79 21.36 -2.45
C VAL A 214 -18.48 22.80 -2.04
N ASP A 215 -18.99 23.22 -0.88
CA ASP A 215 -18.68 24.51 -0.30
C ASP A 215 -17.75 24.40 0.92
N LYS A 216 -16.46 24.66 0.69
CA LYS A 216 -15.43 24.61 1.74
C LYS A 216 -15.66 25.64 2.84
N ARG A 217 -16.42 26.74 2.58
CA ARG A 217 -16.69 27.80 3.58
C ARG A 217 -17.62 27.28 4.67
N GLN A 218 -18.58 26.44 4.30
CA GLN A 218 -19.51 25.82 5.25
C GLN A 218 -18.88 24.66 6.03
N GLY A 219 -17.71 24.15 5.62
CA GLY A 219 -17.06 23.00 6.22
C GLY A 219 -16.85 23.10 7.73
N LYS A 220 -16.57 24.30 8.27
CA LYS A 220 -16.44 24.53 9.72
C LYS A 220 -17.77 24.35 10.46
N ALA A 221 -18.88 24.82 9.89
CA ALA A 221 -20.21 24.67 10.47
C ALA A 221 -20.69 23.21 10.38
N LEU A 222 -20.51 22.60 9.22
CA LEU A 222 -20.82 21.19 8.97
C LEU A 222 -20.00 20.24 9.86
N LEU A 223 -18.75 20.58 10.15
CA LEU A 223 -17.91 19.79 11.06
C LEU A 223 -18.51 19.70 12.47
N LYS A 224 -19.22 20.75 12.93
CA LYS A 224 -19.95 20.71 14.20
C LYS A 224 -21.15 19.75 14.18
N GLN A 225 -21.75 19.54 13.00
CA GLN A 225 -22.86 18.59 12.81
C GLN A 225 -22.36 17.14 12.72
N TYR A 226 -21.10 16.95 12.29
CA TYR A 226 -20.45 15.64 12.16
C TYR A 226 -19.23 15.50 13.09
N PRO A 227 -19.37 15.63 14.43
CA PRO A 227 -18.23 15.62 15.36
C PRO A 227 -17.47 14.28 15.35
N GLN A 228 -18.15 13.19 14.93
CA GLN A 228 -17.56 11.86 14.82
C GLN A 228 -16.41 11.83 13.79
N ILE A 229 -16.42 12.70 12.78
CA ILE A 229 -15.34 12.79 11.79
C ILE A 229 -14.02 13.11 12.49
N ILE A 230 -13.99 14.09 13.39
CA ILE A 230 -12.77 14.46 14.14
C ILE A 230 -12.33 13.32 15.06
N THR A 231 -13.27 12.73 15.81
CA THR A 231 -12.94 11.62 16.73
C THR A 231 -12.36 10.42 15.97
N LYS A 232 -12.99 10.02 14.88
CA LYS A 232 -12.51 8.92 14.03
C LYS A 232 -11.19 9.27 13.35
N THR A 233 -11.03 10.51 12.86
CA THR A 233 -9.76 10.96 12.26
C THR A 233 -8.60 10.87 13.24
N LYS A 234 -8.80 11.33 14.51
CA LYS A 234 -7.77 11.21 15.54
C LYS A 234 -7.38 9.75 15.82
N GLN A 235 -8.36 8.86 15.89
CA GLN A 235 -8.11 7.42 16.08
C GLN A 235 -7.33 6.82 14.90
N VAL A 236 -7.76 7.08 13.66
CA VAL A 236 -7.07 6.60 12.45
C VAL A 236 -5.67 7.21 12.33
N PHE A 237 -5.50 8.47 12.68
CA PHE A 237 -4.21 9.17 12.67
C PHE A 237 -3.17 8.48 13.56
N ILE A 238 -3.55 8.07 14.76
CA ILE A 238 -2.64 7.35 15.67
C ILE A 238 -2.22 6.01 15.08
N HIS A 239 -3.16 5.23 14.49
CA HIS A 239 -2.82 4.00 13.80
C HIS A 239 -1.89 4.24 12.61
N LYS A 240 -2.10 5.32 11.86
CA LYS A 240 -1.24 5.67 10.70
C LYS A 240 0.15 6.14 11.12
N ILE A 241 0.28 6.93 12.20
CA ILE A 241 1.60 7.27 12.77
C ILE A 241 2.32 5.99 13.18
N LYS A 242 1.63 5.08 13.87
CA LYS A 242 2.20 3.80 14.25
C LYS A 242 2.74 3.06 13.02
N ASP A 243 1.92 2.90 11.97
CA ASP A 243 2.33 2.22 10.73
C ASP A 243 3.55 2.88 10.09
N PHE A 244 3.58 4.22 10.06
CA PHE A 244 4.70 4.98 9.53
C PHE A 244 5.99 4.73 10.34
N VAL A 245 5.91 4.84 11.66
CA VAL A 245 7.07 4.61 12.53
C VAL A 245 7.56 3.16 12.40
N LEU A 246 6.64 2.17 12.45
CA LEU A 246 7.00 0.75 12.32
C LEU A 246 7.67 0.39 10.98
N VAL A 247 7.35 1.11 9.90
CA VAL A 247 7.95 0.85 8.58
C VAL A 247 9.27 1.60 8.41
N LYS A 248 9.35 2.85 8.87
CA LYS A 248 10.51 3.73 8.61
C LYS A 248 11.62 3.62 9.64
N SER A 249 11.34 3.11 10.84
CA SER A 249 12.36 2.97 11.87
C SER A 249 13.35 1.84 11.65
N ASP A 250 13.01 0.84 10.83
CA ASP A 250 13.87 -0.34 10.61
C ASP A 250 15.26 0.03 10.11
N GLU A 251 15.32 0.83 9.05
CA GLU A 251 16.60 1.25 8.47
C GLU A 251 17.45 2.03 9.47
N LEU A 252 16.78 2.83 10.33
CA LEU A 252 17.44 3.56 11.41
C LEU A 252 18.02 2.60 12.46
N PHE A 253 17.24 1.60 12.88
CA PHE A 253 17.72 0.59 13.83
C PHE A 253 18.84 -0.27 13.26
N VAL A 254 18.75 -0.65 11.97
CA VAL A 254 19.85 -1.37 11.29
C VAL A 254 21.12 -0.52 11.27
N PHE A 255 21.01 0.79 11.02
CA PHE A 255 22.15 1.71 11.08
C PHE A 255 22.75 1.76 12.49
N ILE A 256 21.91 1.96 13.51
CA ILE A 256 22.36 2.15 14.91
C ILE A 256 22.97 0.86 15.48
N PHE A 257 22.36 -0.31 15.25
CA PHE A 257 22.75 -1.56 15.90
C PHE A 257 23.71 -2.41 15.10
N VAL A 258 23.85 -2.17 13.80
CA VAL A 258 24.69 -3.00 12.93
C VAL A 258 25.70 -2.18 12.15
N SER A 259 25.32 -1.58 11.03
CA SER A 259 26.20 -0.72 10.24
C SER A 259 25.48 -0.08 9.06
N LEU A 260 26.07 0.99 8.49
CA LEU A 260 25.58 1.61 7.26
C LEU A 260 25.61 0.62 6.06
N LYS A 261 26.61 -0.26 6.00
CA LYS A 261 26.70 -1.30 4.97
C LYS A 261 25.49 -2.23 5.00
N MET A 262 25.07 -2.66 6.19
CA MET A 262 23.92 -3.53 6.35
C MET A 262 22.59 -2.83 6.07
N VAL A 263 22.50 -1.51 6.22
CA VAL A 263 21.33 -0.73 5.74
C VAL A 263 21.17 -0.89 4.22
N ALA A 264 22.26 -0.81 3.47
CA ALA A 264 22.22 -1.01 2.02
C ALA A 264 21.77 -2.44 1.64
N TYR A 265 22.28 -3.46 2.32
CA TYR A 265 21.91 -4.87 2.10
C TYR A 265 20.43 -5.10 2.40
N TYR A 266 19.99 -4.67 3.58
CA TYR A 266 18.58 -4.75 3.99
C TYR A 266 17.66 -3.99 3.03
N GLY A 267 18.08 -2.79 2.61
CA GLY A 267 17.38 -1.96 1.65
C GLY A 267 17.16 -2.65 0.29
N ASN A 268 18.15 -3.39 -0.22
CA ASN A 268 18.00 -4.14 -1.47
C ASN A 268 16.90 -5.21 -1.39
N TYR A 269 16.83 -5.96 -0.29
CA TYR A 269 15.74 -6.90 -0.02
C TYR A 269 14.39 -6.18 0.07
N MET A 270 14.34 -5.07 0.80
CA MET A 270 13.10 -4.30 1.00
C MET A 270 12.59 -3.64 -0.28
N ILE A 271 13.45 -3.26 -1.23
CA ILE A 271 13.04 -2.77 -2.56
C ILE A 271 12.24 -3.86 -3.28
N ILE A 272 12.78 -5.08 -3.38
CA ILE A 272 12.12 -6.20 -4.07
C ILE A 272 10.80 -6.54 -3.37
N ILE A 273 10.85 -6.73 -2.06
CA ILE A 273 9.69 -7.08 -1.22
C ILE A 273 8.58 -6.04 -1.36
N SER A 274 8.92 -4.75 -1.26
CA SER A 274 7.93 -3.67 -1.34
C SER A 274 7.27 -3.60 -2.72
N LYS A 275 8.00 -3.87 -3.80
CA LYS A 275 7.44 -3.92 -5.16
C LYS A 275 6.48 -5.08 -5.33
N LEU A 276 6.81 -6.27 -4.81
CA LEU A 276 5.91 -7.42 -4.81
C LEU A 276 4.64 -7.17 -4.00
N ILE A 277 4.77 -6.64 -2.77
CA ILE A 277 3.63 -6.27 -1.92
C ILE A 277 2.74 -5.24 -2.64
N SER A 278 3.34 -4.22 -3.27
CA SER A 278 2.59 -3.19 -4.00
C SER A 278 1.81 -3.75 -5.18
N MET A 279 2.37 -4.72 -5.90
CA MET A 279 1.69 -5.43 -6.98
C MET A 279 0.42 -6.13 -6.48
N PHE A 280 0.51 -6.89 -5.39
CA PHE A 280 -0.65 -7.57 -4.81
C PHE A 280 -1.63 -6.60 -4.16
N SER A 281 -1.16 -5.51 -3.57
CA SER A 281 -2.02 -4.45 -3.04
C SER A 281 -2.84 -3.75 -4.13
N ALA A 282 -2.30 -3.61 -5.33
CA ALA A 282 -3.03 -3.08 -6.49
C ALA A 282 -4.23 -3.98 -6.88
N ILE A 283 -4.06 -5.31 -6.76
CA ILE A 283 -5.13 -6.28 -7.00
C ILE A 283 -6.21 -6.20 -5.91
N THR A 284 -5.79 -6.17 -4.64
CA THR A 284 -6.69 -6.28 -3.48
C THR A 284 -7.28 -4.95 -3.04
N GLY A 285 -6.66 -3.83 -3.39
CA GLY A 285 -7.05 -2.48 -2.92
C GLY A 285 -8.47 -2.07 -3.31
N SER A 286 -9.00 -2.59 -4.43
CA SER A 286 -10.38 -2.34 -4.87
C SER A 286 -11.46 -3.04 -4.01
N VAL A 287 -11.07 -4.02 -3.19
CA VAL A 287 -11.99 -4.82 -2.38
C VAL A 287 -12.52 -4.02 -1.18
N GLY A 288 -11.73 -3.07 -0.66
CA GLY A 288 -12.10 -2.28 0.52
C GLY A 288 -13.42 -1.51 0.39
N ALA A 289 -13.63 -0.81 -0.74
CA ALA A 289 -14.90 -0.11 -0.99
C ALA A 289 -16.09 -1.06 -1.13
N SER A 290 -15.87 -2.25 -1.72
CA SER A 290 -16.90 -3.29 -1.83
C SER A 290 -17.31 -3.83 -0.45
N ILE A 291 -16.36 -4.00 0.47
CA ILE A 291 -16.60 -4.39 1.85
C ILE A 291 -17.37 -3.29 2.59
N GLY A 292 -16.99 -2.02 2.42
CA GLY A 292 -17.70 -0.88 3.03
C GLY A 292 -19.20 -0.86 2.65
N ASN A 293 -19.49 -1.04 1.37
CA ASN A 293 -20.87 -1.14 0.90
C ASN A 293 -21.62 -2.37 1.46
N LEU A 294 -20.93 -3.50 1.58
CA LEU A 294 -21.51 -4.73 2.15
C LEU A 294 -21.87 -4.56 3.62
N VAL A 295 -21.01 -3.89 4.39
CA VAL A 295 -21.28 -3.57 5.80
C VAL A 295 -22.47 -2.62 5.92
N ALA A 296 -22.59 -1.62 5.04
CA ALA A 296 -23.71 -0.69 5.00
C ALA A 296 -25.07 -1.37 4.65
N GLU A 297 -25.06 -2.50 3.91
CA GLU A 297 -26.25 -3.31 3.66
C GLU A 297 -26.81 -4.01 4.91
N GLY A 298 -25.97 -4.27 5.92
CA GLY A 298 -26.37 -4.84 7.21
C GLY A 298 -26.69 -6.35 7.20
N ASN A 299 -26.53 -7.07 6.08
CA ASN A 299 -26.78 -8.51 6.01
C ASN A 299 -25.63 -9.32 6.63
N LYS A 300 -25.78 -9.68 7.90
CA LYS A 300 -24.74 -10.36 8.70
C LYS A 300 -24.28 -11.71 8.13
N GLN A 301 -25.18 -12.51 7.54
CA GLN A 301 -24.81 -13.81 6.96
C GLN A 301 -24.01 -13.64 5.68
N HIS A 302 -24.45 -12.73 4.82
CA HIS A 302 -23.73 -12.40 3.58
C HIS A 302 -22.37 -11.82 3.87
N MET A 303 -22.29 -10.91 4.84
CA MET A 303 -21.06 -10.28 5.30
C MET A 303 -20.02 -11.30 5.79
N LEU A 304 -20.43 -12.26 6.65
CA LEU A 304 -19.54 -13.31 7.15
C LEU A 304 -19.06 -14.26 6.03
N ARG A 305 -19.90 -14.55 5.04
CA ARG A 305 -19.51 -15.34 3.88
C ARG A 305 -18.43 -14.62 3.06
N VAL A 306 -18.66 -13.35 2.73
CA VAL A 306 -17.67 -12.54 1.98
C VAL A 306 -16.38 -12.36 2.79
N PHE A 307 -16.46 -12.23 4.12
CA PHE A 307 -15.28 -12.20 4.97
C PHE A 307 -14.38 -13.44 4.75
N TRP A 308 -14.97 -14.64 4.72
CA TRP A 308 -14.21 -15.86 4.48
C TRP A 308 -13.65 -15.97 3.06
N GLU A 309 -14.39 -15.49 2.05
CA GLU A 309 -13.90 -15.44 0.67
C GLU A 309 -12.67 -14.54 0.58
N VAL A 310 -12.76 -13.32 1.13
CA VAL A 310 -11.66 -12.35 1.14
C VAL A 310 -10.47 -12.85 1.98
N THR A 311 -10.74 -13.47 3.14
CA THR A 311 -9.70 -14.05 3.98
C THR A 311 -8.91 -15.13 3.25
N THR A 312 -9.60 -16.05 2.56
CA THR A 312 -8.94 -17.10 1.78
C THR A 312 -8.05 -16.51 0.68
N ILE A 313 -8.53 -15.50 -0.06
CA ILE A 313 -7.74 -14.82 -1.09
C ILE A 313 -6.47 -14.21 -0.50
N HIS A 314 -6.56 -13.52 0.64
CA HIS A 314 -5.39 -12.92 1.28
C HIS A 314 -4.38 -13.97 1.80
N HIS A 315 -4.87 -15.12 2.30
CA HIS A 315 -3.97 -16.22 2.68
C HIS A 315 -3.26 -16.84 1.47
N THR A 316 -3.96 -17.08 0.35
CA THR A 316 -3.35 -17.54 -0.89
C THR A 316 -2.28 -16.56 -1.40
N ILE A 317 -2.57 -15.25 -1.38
CA ILE A 317 -1.60 -14.21 -1.77
C ILE A 317 -0.40 -14.22 -0.82
N ALA A 318 -0.63 -14.28 0.50
CA ALA A 318 0.43 -14.31 1.49
C ALA A 318 1.32 -15.56 1.35
N ALA A 319 0.73 -16.72 1.07
CA ALA A 319 1.46 -17.96 0.82
C ALA A 319 2.27 -17.89 -0.49
N THR A 320 1.68 -17.33 -1.56
CA THR A 320 2.36 -17.11 -2.85
C THR A 320 3.58 -16.21 -2.68
N LEU A 321 3.41 -15.06 -2.00
CA LEU A 321 4.51 -14.14 -1.70
C LEU A 321 5.60 -14.81 -0.88
N SER A 322 5.23 -15.51 0.19
CA SER A 322 6.17 -16.18 1.08
C SER A 322 6.97 -17.25 0.36
N PHE A 323 6.31 -18.08 -0.43
CA PHE A 323 6.96 -19.10 -1.23
C PHE A 323 7.89 -18.51 -2.29
N SER A 324 7.41 -17.52 -3.05
CA SER A 324 8.21 -16.83 -4.07
C SER A 324 9.48 -16.22 -3.48
N LEU A 325 9.35 -15.50 -2.35
CA LEU A 325 10.50 -14.88 -1.69
C LEU A 325 11.48 -15.94 -1.17
N TYR A 326 10.98 -17.05 -0.61
CA TYR A 326 11.84 -18.09 -0.08
C TYR A 326 12.70 -18.75 -1.16
N VAL A 327 12.13 -19.03 -2.34
CA VAL A 327 12.84 -19.78 -3.38
C VAL A 327 13.57 -18.89 -4.40
N LEU A 328 13.16 -17.63 -4.57
CA LEU A 328 13.63 -16.80 -5.68
C LEU A 328 14.45 -15.58 -5.24
N LEU A 329 14.32 -15.09 -4.00
CA LEU A 329 14.90 -13.80 -3.62
C LEU A 329 16.43 -13.85 -3.56
N GLU A 330 17.01 -14.82 -2.86
CA GLU A 330 18.47 -14.94 -2.74
C GLU A 330 19.15 -15.19 -4.10
N PRO A 331 18.69 -16.13 -4.94
CA PRO A 331 19.26 -16.29 -6.29
C PRO A 331 19.11 -15.04 -7.15
N PHE A 332 17.98 -14.32 -7.04
CA PHE A 332 17.80 -13.06 -7.76
C PHE A 332 18.81 -11.99 -7.32
N VAL A 333 19.01 -11.82 -6.01
CA VAL A 333 20.00 -10.88 -5.48
C VAL A 333 21.39 -11.22 -5.96
N ALA A 334 21.76 -12.51 -6.01
CA ALA A 334 23.05 -12.97 -6.53
C ALA A 334 23.27 -12.57 -7.99
N HIS A 335 22.24 -12.70 -8.84
CA HIS A 335 22.33 -12.30 -10.25
C HIS A 335 22.24 -10.79 -10.48
N TRP A 336 21.51 -10.08 -9.62
CA TRP A 336 21.25 -8.64 -9.80
C TRP A 336 22.42 -7.77 -9.36
N ILE A 337 22.95 -8.01 -8.17
CA ILE A 337 23.97 -7.14 -7.54
C ILE A 337 25.20 -7.88 -7.02
N GLY A 338 25.17 -9.22 -7.01
CA GLY A 338 26.28 -10.06 -6.56
C GLY A 338 25.95 -10.94 -5.36
N PRO A 339 26.59 -12.11 -5.26
CA PRO A 339 26.34 -13.06 -4.16
C PRO A 339 26.78 -12.52 -2.78
N GLU A 340 27.70 -11.55 -2.74
CA GLU A 340 28.16 -10.89 -1.51
C GLU A 340 27.08 -10.08 -0.81
N TYR A 341 25.97 -9.74 -1.49
CA TYR A 341 24.84 -9.03 -0.93
C TYR A 341 23.78 -9.95 -0.34
N ILE A 342 23.96 -11.28 -0.40
CA ILE A 342 23.07 -12.24 0.24
C ILE A 342 23.25 -12.12 1.76
N MET A 343 22.12 -11.88 2.47
CA MET A 343 22.12 -11.81 3.93
C MET A 343 21.98 -13.21 4.55
N ASP A 344 22.19 -13.31 5.87
CA ASP A 344 21.91 -14.54 6.62
C ASP A 344 20.49 -15.06 6.33
N HIS A 345 20.38 -16.31 5.94
CA HIS A 345 19.10 -16.96 5.58
C HIS A 345 18.03 -16.87 6.66
N ARG A 346 18.43 -16.77 7.96
CA ARG A 346 17.50 -16.54 9.07
C ARG A 346 16.78 -15.21 8.96
N ILE A 347 17.44 -14.18 8.40
CA ILE A 347 16.82 -12.87 8.14
C ILE A 347 15.72 -13.01 7.09
N LEU A 348 15.99 -13.76 6.01
CA LEU A 348 14.96 -14.05 4.99
C LEU A 348 13.75 -14.77 5.58
N ILE A 349 13.97 -15.80 6.42
CA ILE A 349 12.87 -16.53 7.08
C ILE A 349 12.02 -15.58 7.93
N LEU A 350 12.65 -14.73 8.75
CA LEU A 350 11.92 -13.78 9.61
C LEU A 350 11.15 -12.73 8.78
N LEU A 351 11.74 -12.25 7.69
CA LEU A 351 11.04 -11.36 6.74
C LEU A 351 9.82 -12.05 6.13
N ILE A 352 9.93 -13.31 5.74
CA ILE A 352 8.83 -14.10 5.18
C ILE A 352 7.71 -14.26 6.21
N VAL A 353 8.04 -14.60 7.46
CA VAL A 353 7.05 -14.70 8.55
C VAL A 353 6.33 -13.37 8.76
N TYR A 354 7.09 -12.27 8.82
CA TYR A 354 6.54 -10.92 8.91
C TYR A 354 5.60 -10.60 7.76
N ILE A 355 6.01 -10.88 6.52
CA ILE A 355 5.25 -10.62 5.29
C ILE A 355 3.97 -11.48 5.26
N TYR A 356 4.08 -12.76 5.64
CA TYR A 356 2.92 -13.64 5.70
C TYR A 356 1.87 -13.12 6.67
N ILE A 357 2.27 -12.77 7.91
CA ILE A 357 1.36 -12.25 8.93
C ILE A 357 0.70 -10.95 8.44
N THR A 358 1.48 -10.01 7.92
CA THR A 358 0.95 -8.70 7.50
C THR A 358 0.02 -8.78 6.30
N ASN A 359 0.24 -9.68 5.35
CA ASN A 359 -0.62 -9.80 4.18
C ASN A 359 -1.85 -10.68 4.44
N SER A 360 -1.73 -11.78 5.18
CA SER A 360 -2.87 -12.65 5.49
C SER A 360 -3.95 -11.97 6.34
N ARG A 361 -3.59 -11.00 7.18
CA ARG A 361 -4.51 -10.24 8.05
C ARG A 361 -5.33 -9.17 7.33
N ASN A 362 -4.98 -8.77 6.10
CA ASN A 362 -5.60 -7.64 5.40
C ASN A 362 -7.13 -7.71 5.31
N SER A 363 -7.71 -8.92 5.33
CA SER A 363 -9.16 -9.11 5.42
C SER A 363 -9.72 -8.56 6.74
N VAL A 364 -9.07 -8.84 7.88
CA VAL A 364 -9.48 -8.35 9.20
C VAL A 364 -9.40 -6.82 9.24
N ASP A 365 -8.32 -6.24 8.74
CA ASP A 365 -8.13 -4.79 8.69
C ASP A 365 -9.19 -4.11 7.80
N SER A 366 -9.48 -4.69 6.64
CA SER A 366 -10.50 -4.16 5.71
C SER A 366 -11.90 -4.15 6.33
N PHE A 367 -12.26 -5.20 7.07
CA PHE A 367 -13.54 -5.24 7.77
C PHE A 367 -13.58 -4.36 9.02
N ASN A 368 -12.49 -4.25 9.79
CA ASN A 368 -12.37 -3.27 10.88
C ASN A 368 -12.55 -1.84 10.35
N TYR A 369 -11.90 -1.51 9.23
CA TYR A 369 -12.07 -0.24 8.54
C TYR A 369 -13.53 0.02 8.14
N ALA A 370 -14.16 -0.94 7.49
CA ALA A 370 -15.53 -0.82 7.00
C ALA A 370 -16.56 -0.68 8.13
N HIS A 371 -16.32 -1.28 9.30
CA HIS A 371 -17.13 -1.10 10.51
C HIS A 371 -16.78 0.16 11.31
N GLY A 372 -15.76 0.92 10.90
CA GLY A 372 -15.28 2.10 11.64
C GLY A 372 -14.70 1.78 13.02
N LEU A 373 -14.11 0.60 13.19
CA LEU A 373 -13.54 0.11 14.43
C LEU A 373 -12.12 0.66 14.64
N TYR A 374 -12.03 1.91 15.09
CA TYR A 374 -10.77 2.60 15.38
C TYR A 374 -10.63 3.01 16.85
N ALA A 375 -11.59 2.63 17.71
CA ALA A 375 -11.61 3.05 19.11
C ALA A 375 -10.53 2.34 19.96
N ASP A 376 -9.95 1.28 19.46
CA ASP A 376 -8.90 0.51 20.13
C ASP A 376 -7.50 1.15 20.00
N VAL A 377 -7.43 2.47 20.21
CA VAL A 377 -6.19 3.27 20.10
C VAL A 377 -5.04 2.70 20.96
N TRP A 378 -5.37 2.11 22.11
CA TRP A 378 -4.38 1.45 22.96
C TRP A 378 -3.60 0.36 22.23
N SER A 379 -4.23 -0.37 21.30
CA SER A 379 -3.58 -1.43 20.54
C SER A 379 -2.47 -0.89 19.65
N ALA A 380 -2.63 0.31 19.09
CA ALA A 380 -1.61 0.96 18.29
C ALA A 380 -0.38 1.33 19.14
N TRP A 381 -0.59 1.87 20.34
CA TRP A 381 0.49 2.17 21.27
C TRP A 381 1.17 0.91 21.79
N ALA A 382 0.38 -0.12 22.15
CA ALA A 382 0.93 -1.40 22.61
C ALA A 382 1.80 -2.05 21.54
N GLU A 383 1.33 -2.08 20.28
CA GLU A 383 2.10 -2.61 19.15
C GLU A 383 3.42 -1.84 18.96
N LEU A 384 3.37 -0.50 19.02
CA LEU A 384 4.55 0.35 18.90
C LEU A 384 5.54 0.12 20.04
N ILE A 385 5.07 0.12 21.29
CA ILE A 385 5.92 -0.06 22.48
C ILE A 385 6.56 -1.45 22.47
N ILE A 386 5.79 -2.51 22.23
CA ILE A 386 6.33 -3.88 22.14
C ILE A 386 7.38 -3.95 21.04
N ASN A 387 7.09 -3.40 19.85
CA ASN A 387 8.05 -3.37 18.74
C ASN A 387 9.35 -2.69 19.15
N VAL A 388 9.29 -1.45 19.64
CA VAL A 388 10.47 -0.66 19.98
C VAL A 388 11.28 -1.32 21.10
N VAL A 389 10.62 -1.75 22.17
CA VAL A 389 11.29 -2.38 23.34
C VAL A 389 12.00 -3.67 22.91
N VAL A 390 11.29 -4.58 22.23
CA VAL A 390 11.88 -5.85 21.81
C VAL A 390 12.95 -5.63 20.75
N THR A 391 12.76 -4.68 19.82
CA THR A 391 13.77 -4.30 18.83
C THR A 391 15.04 -3.78 19.48
N ILE A 392 14.96 -2.93 20.51
CA ILE A 392 16.14 -2.44 21.23
C ILE A 392 16.83 -3.59 21.96
N VAL A 393 16.10 -4.37 22.76
CA VAL A 393 16.68 -5.45 23.57
C VAL A 393 17.31 -6.53 22.69
N CYS A 394 16.57 -7.01 21.68
CA CYS A 394 17.05 -8.08 20.82
C CYS A 394 18.00 -7.57 19.73
N GLY A 395 17.79 -6.34 19.23
CA GLY A 395 18.64 -5.72 18.21
C GLY A 395 20.06 -5.48 18.67
N LEU A 396 20.27 -5.08 19.93
CA LEU A 396 21.58 -4.96 20.53
C LEU A 396 22.35 -6.28 20.61
N GLN A 397 21.64 -7.41 20.72
CA GLN A 397 22.26 -8.74 20.84
C GLN A 397 22.41 -9.46 19.51
N TRP A 398 21.40 -9.35 18.62
CA TRP A 398 21.30 -10.15 17.40
C TRP A 398 21.18 -9.30 16.11
N GLY A 399 21.40 -7.99 16.17
CA GLY A 399 21.37 -7.10 15.03
C GLY A 399 20.04 -7.16 14.28
N ILE A 400 20.07 -7.36 12.96
CA ILE A 400 18.85 -7.39 12.10
C ILE A 400 17.86 -8.46 12.52
N ILE A 401 18.34 -9.63 12.96
CA ILE A 401 17.49 -10.71 13.49
C ILE A 401 16.65 -10.18 14.65
N GLY A 402 17.28 -9.47 15.60
CA GLY A 402 16.60 -8.88 16.75
C GLY A 402 15.56 -7.81 16.36
N ILE A 403 15.86 -6.99 15.36
CA ILE A 403 14.91 -5.99 14.81
C ILE A 403 13.65 -6.69 14.26
N LEU A 404 13.83 -7.74 13.48
CA LEU A 404 12.72 -8.50 12.91
C LEU A 404 11.91 -9.28 13.96
N LEU A 405 12.59 -9.79 15.00
CA LEU A 405 11.90 -10.39 16.16
C LEU A 405 11.03 -9.36 16.87
N GLY A 406 11.49 -8.12 17.03
CA GLY A 406 10.68 -7.02 17.58
C GLY A 406 9.40 -6.79 16.79
N LYS A 407 9.48 -6.81 15.46
CA LYS A 407 8.29 -6.74 14.59
C LYS A 407 7.33 -7.89 14.82
N ILE A 408 7.81 -9.12 14.77
CA ILE A 408 6.97 -10.30 14.93
C ILE A 408 6.36 -10.33 16.33
N ALA A 409 7.14 -10.01 17.38
CA ALA A 409 6.69 -9.96 18.76
C ALA A 409 5.54 -8.97 18.98
N SER A 410 5.53 -7.84 18.26
CA SER A 410 4.44 -6.86 18.33
C SER A 410 3.20 -7.29 17.54
N LEU A 411 3.40 -7.97 16.40
CA LEU A 411 2.30 -8.42 15.55
C LEU A 411 1.46 -9.52 16.20
N VAL A 412 2.09 -10.47 16.90
CA VAL A 412 1.38 -11.64 17.44
C VAL A 412 0.26 -11.23 18.41
N PRO A 413 0.49 -10.50 19.50
CA PRO A 413 -0.57 -10.17 20.47
C PRO A 413 -1.60 -9.20 19.87
N ILE A 414 -1.16 -8.23 19.08
CA ILE A 414 -2.06 -7.17 18.61
C ILE A 414 -2.75 -7.57 17.32
N VAL A 415 -1.99 -7.96 16.32
CA VAL A 415 -2.51 -8.15 14.97
C VAL A 415 -3.13 -9.53 14.78
N VAL A 416 -2.46 -10.57 15.28
CA VAL A 416 -2.95 -11.95 15.14
C VAL A 416 -4.05 -12.24 16.14
N ILE A 417 -3.97 -11.75 17.39
CA ILE A 417 -4.93 -12.09 18.46
C ILE A 417 -5.99 -11.00 18.64
N TRP A 418 -5.58 -9.76 18.96
CA TRP A 418 -6.52 -8.70 19.34
C TRP A 418 -7.41 -8.23 18.20
N LYS A 419 -6.86 -7.91 17.02
CA LYS A 419 -7.64 -7.34 15.91
C LYS A 419 -8.77 -8.25 15.42
N PRO A 420 -8.60 -9.59 15.28
CA PRO A 420 -9.70 -10.49 14.99
C PRO A 420 -10.73 -10.57 16.13
N TYR A 421 -10.28 -10.59 17.40
CA TYR A 421 -11.18 -10.54 18.52
C TYR A 421 -12.05 -9.30 18.48
N TYR A 422 -11.45 -8.13 18.26
CA TYR A 422 -12.15 -6.85 18.19
C TYR A 422 -13.17 -6.81 17.05
N LEU A 423 -12.79 -7.31 15.86
CA LEU A 423 -13.72 -7.42 14.73
C LEU A 423 -14.92 -8.34 15.05
N PHE A 424 -14.65 -9.52 15.60
CA PHE A 424 -15.72 -10.50 15.83
C PHE A 424 -16.63 -10.09 16.97
N SER A 425 -16.11 -9.50 18.04
CA SER A 425 -16.90 -9.00 19.17
C SER A 425 -17.70 -7.74 18.82
N SER A 426 -17.04 -6.72 18.28
CA SER A 426 -17.64 -5.37 18.10
C SER A 426 -18.22 -5.13 16.69
N GLY A 427 -17.73 -5.83 15.66
CA GLY A 427 -18.20 -5.70 14.28
C GLY A 427 -19.27 -6.72 13.92
N PHE A 428 -18.94 -8.00 14.02
CA PHE A 428 -19.84 -9.08 13.63
C PHE A 428 -20.80 -9.51 14.75
N HIS A 429 -20.52 -9.17 16.01
CA HIS A 429 -21.23 -9.65 17.22
C HIS A 429 -21.32 -11.18 17.25
N ARG A 430 -20.20 -11.85 17.06
CA ARG A 430 -20.04 -13.30 17.01
C ARG A 430 -18.85 -13.75 17.85
N PRO A 431 -18.86 -14.99 18.37
CA PRO A 431 -17.70 -15.52 19.10
C PRO A 431 -16.46 -15.62 18.21
N VAL A 432 -15.32 -15.17 18.72
CA VAL A 432 -14.03 -15.22 18.00
C VAL A 432 -13.55 -16.64 17.69
N GLY A 433 -14.03 -17.64 18.40
CA GLY A 433 -13.75 -19.06 18.10
C GLY A 433 -14.13 -19.47 16.67
N ILE A 434 -15.11 -18.79 16.05
CA ILE A 434 -15.46 -18.99 14.64
C ILE A 434 -14.28 -18.56 13.74
N TYR A 435 -13.63 -17.45 14.06
CA TYR A 435 -12.43 -16.99 13.35
C TYR A 435 -11.31 -18.02 13.44
N TRP A 436 -10.94 -18.43 14.66
CA TRP A 436 -9.82 -19.34 14.86
C TRP A 436 -10.01 -20.68 14.14
N ARG A 437 -11.19 -21.26 14.21
CA ARG A 437 -11.50 -22.52 13.50
C ARG A 437 -11.39 -22.39 11.98
N GLY A 438 -11.73 -21.21 11.44
CA GLY A 438 -11.66 -20.96 9.99
C GLY A 438 -10.25 -20.64 9.53
N VAL A 439 -9.54 -19.75 10.24
CA VAL A 439 -8.22 -19.29 9.83
C VAL A 439 -7.14 -20.35 10.00
N LEU A 440 -7.23 -21.22 11.03
CA LEU A 440 -6.30 -22.34 11.21
C LEU A 440 -6.30 -23.28 10.00
N ARG A 441 -7.44 -23.45 9.33
CA ARG A 441 -7.49 -24.20 8.06
C ARG A 441 -6.69 -23.53 6.96
N ASN A 442 -6.80 -22.20 6.83
CA ASN A 442 -6.03 -21.45 5.84
C ASN A 442 -4.52 -21.53 6.14
N TYR A 443 -4.09 -21.43 7.42
CA TYR A 443 -2.69 -21.64 7.81
C TYR A 443 -2.21 -23.05 7.44
N ALA A 444 -3.00 -24.08 7.73
CA ALA A 444 -2.67 -25.46 7.39
C ALA A 444 -2.56 -25.68 5.88
N VAL A 445 -3.47 -25.09 5.09
CA VAL A 445 -3.40 -25.12 3.63
C VAL A 445 -2.12 -24.45 3.14
N SER A 446 -1.81 -23.24 3.61
CA SER A 446 -0.58 -22.53 3.21
C SER A 446 0.68 -23.31 3.58
N ALA A 447 0.74 -23.87 4.78
CA ALA A 447 1.88 -24.69 5.21
C ALA A 447 2.04 -25.97 4.37
N PHE A 448 0.93 -26.64 4.05
CA PHE A 448 0.92 -27.81 3.17
C PHE A 448 1.37 -27.44 1.75
N SER A 449 0.85 -26.34 1.19
CA SER A 449 1.21 -25.88 -0.15
C SER A 449 2.68 -25.52 -0.25
N ILE A 450 3.22 -24.77 0.72
CA ILE A 450 4.64 -24.41 0.76
C ILE A 450 5.50 -25.66 0.94
N GLY A 451 5.22 -26.48 1.94
CA GLY A 451 6.01 -27.69 2.22
C GLY A 451 5.98 -28.70 1.09
N GLY A 452 4.81 -28.97 0.51
CA GLY A 452 4.64 -29.85 -0.65
C GLY A 452 5.38 -29.36 -1.89
N SER A 453 5.31 -28.05 -2.14
CA SER A 453 6.03 -27.45 -3.28
C SER A 453 7.55 -27.52 -3.10
N LEU A 454 8.05 -27.24 -1.89
CA LEU A 454 9.48 -27.36 -1.58
C LEU A 454 9.98 -28.81 -1.72
N ALA A 455 9.16 -29.79 -1.35
CA ALA A 455 9.50 -31.20 -1.54
C ALA A 455 9.60 -31.57 -3.03
N LEU A 456 8.65 -31.12 -3.86
CA LEU A 456 8.68 -31.37 -5.30
C LEU A 456 9.81 -30.62 -6.02
N LEU A 457 10.16 -29.43 -5.58
CA LEU A 457 11.27 -28.65 -6.15
C LEU A 457 12.62 -29.35 -6.02
N LYS A 458 12.81 -30.23 -5.04
CA LYS A 458 14.02 -31.04 -4.93
C LYS A 458 14.22 -32.02 -6.10
N LEU A 459 13.16 -32.32 -6.85
CA LEU A 459 13.18 -33.19 -8.03
C LEU A 459 13.43 -32.41 -9.32
N VAL A 460 13.43 -31.09 -9.28
CA VAL A 460 13.63 -30.24 -10.47
C VAL A 460 15.12 -30.06 -10.72
N PRO A 461 15.66 -30.46 -11.86
CA PRO A 461 17.09 -30.41 -12.17
C PRO A 461 17.53 -29.02 -12.68
N LEU A 462 17.09 -27.96 -12.03
CA LEU A 462 17.43 -26.56 -12.35
C LEU A 462 18.13 -25.93 -11.16
N ASN A 463 19.25 -25.25 -11.39
CA ASN A 463 19.95 -24.51 -10.36
C ASN A 463 19.73 -23.00 -10.56
N PRO A 464 18.95 -22.32 -9.71
CA PRO A 464 18.63 -20.91 -9.88
C PRO A 464 19.83 -19.96 -9.70
N TYR A 465 21.01 -20.47 -9.27
CA TYR A 465 22.23 -19.68 -9.09
C TYR A 465 23.18 -19.71 -10.30
N HIS A 466 22.99 -20.60 -11.29
CA HIS A 466 23.94 -20.73 -12.40
C HIS A 466 23.82 -19.57 -13.40
N THR A 467 22.63 -19.36 -13.96
CA THR A 467 22.38 -18.32 -14.95
C THR A 467 21.02 -17.67 -14.72
N ILE A 468 20.87 -16.43 -15.21
CA ILE A 468 19.58 -15.74 -15.13
C ILE A 468 18.46 -16.49 -15.89
N TRP A 469 18.81 -17.22 -16.96
CA TRP A 469 17.85 -18.01 -17.72
C TRP A 469 17.40 -19.26 -16.95
N GLU A 470 18.32 -19.92 -16.26
CA GLU A 470 17.96 -21.00 -15.33
C GLU A 470 17.12 -20.50 -14.16
N TRP A 471 17.44 -19.31 -13.63
CA TRP A 471 16.62 -18.67 -12.60
C TRP A 471 15.19 -18.40 -13.11
N ILE A 472 15.01 -17.88 -14.34
CA ILE A 472 13.69 -17.66 -14.95
C ILE A 472 12.93 -18.98 -15.12
N ALA A 473 13.59 -20.01 -15.66
CA ALA A 473 12.98 -21.34 -15.83
C ALA A 473 12.59 -21.96 -14.49
N TYR A 474 13.47 -21.85 -13.49
CA TYR A 474 13.20 -22.31 -12.13
C TYR A 474 12.04 -21.56 -11.50
N ALA A 475 11.99 -20.23 -11.65
CA ALA A 475 10.90 -19.41 -11.15
C ALA A 475 9.55 -19.80 -11.77
N ALA A 476 9.50 -19.99 -13.10
CA ALA A 476 8.29 -20.43 -13.79
C ALA A 476 7.82 -21.81 -13.30
N THR A 477 8.74 -22.74 -13.19
CA THR A 477 8.46 -24.11 -12.72
C THR A 477 8.01 -24.13 -11.26
N ALA A 478 8.73 -23.41 -10.38
CA ALA A 478 8.42 -23.33 -8.96
C ALA A 478 7.02 -22.71 -8.74
N MET A 479 6.72 -21.62 -9.44
CA MET A 479 5.41 -20.98 -9.36
C MET A 479 4.29 -21.84 -9.92
N ALA A 480 4.52 -22.57 -11.02
CA ALA A 480 3.52 -23.49 -11.57
C ALA A 480 3.21 -24.64 -10.59
N ILE A 481 4.24 -25.26 -9.99
CA ILE A 481 4.07 -26.29 -8.96
C ILE A 481 3.29 -25.75 -7.76
N PHE A 482 3.73 -24.60 -7.23
CA PHE A 482 3.10 -24.00 -6.06
C PHE A 482 1.64 -23.65 -6.32
N LEU A 483 1.32 -22.95 -7.42
CA LEU A 483 -0.03 -22.57 -7.75
C LEU A 483 -0.93 -23.78 -7.98
N ALA A 484 -0.45 -24.85 -8.60
CA ALA A 484 -1.21 -26.07 -8.77
C ALA A 484 -1.57 -26.72 -7.44
N ILE A 485 -0.62 -26.80 -6.49
CA ILE A 485 -0.86 -27.36 -5.15
C ILE A 485 -1.76 -26.43 -4.34
N ASP A 486 -1.43 -25.14 -4.28
CA ASP A 486 -2.14 -24.18 -3.42
C ASP A 486 -3.58 -23.97 -3.86
N LEU A 487 -3.84 -23.78 -5.16
CA LEU A 487 -5.21 -23.66 -5.66
C LEU A 487 -6.01 -24.93 -5.40
N THR A 488 -5.43 -26.11 -5.62
CA THR A 488 -6.11 -27.38 -5.34
C THR A 488 -6.43 -27.55 -3.86
N ALA A 489 -5.43 -27.34 -2.99
CA ALA A 489 -5.61 -27.45 -1.54
C ALA A 489 -6.59 -26.41 -1.00
N THR A 490 -6.52 -25.16 -1.49
CA THR A 490 -7.43 -24.07 -1.13
C THR A 490 -8.86 -24.41 -1.52
N LEU A 491 -9.10 -24.93 -2.73
CA LEU A 491 -10.43 -25.33 -3.19
C LEU A 491 -11.01 -26.51 -2.40
N LEU A 492 -10.17 -27.42 -1.98
CA LEU A 492 -10.62 -28.59 -1.20
C LEU A 492 -10.87 -28.28 0.27
N PHE A 493 -10.03 -27.47 0.91
CA PHE A 493 -9.99 -27.37 2.35
C PHE A 493 -10.25 -25.96 2.91
N ALA A 494 -10.01 -24.86 2.15
CA ALA A 494 -10.16 -23.53 2.68
C ALA A 494 -11.64 -23.11 2.77
N LYS A 495 -11.97 -22.47 3.89
CA LYS A 495 -13.31 -21.90 4.08
C LYS A 495 -13.44 -20.64 3.21
N GLY A 496 -14.43 -20.58 2.36
CA GLY A 496 -14.66 -19.44 1.44
C GLY A 496 -14.27 -19.71 -0.01
N ALA A 497 -13.34 -20.62 -0.30
CA ALA A 497 -12.94 -20.94 -1.67
C ALA A 497 -14.09 -21.53 -2.50
N ARG A 498 -14.85 -22.44 -1.93
CA ARG A 498 -16.04 -23.06 -2.59
C ARG A 498 -17.14 -22.04 -2.86
N ASP A 499 -17.36 -21.10 -1.94
CA ASP A 499 -18.34 -20.03 -2.08
C ASP A 499 -17.94 -19.07 -3.22
N SER A 500 -16.66 -18.75 -3.35
CA SER A 500 -16.09 -17.93 -4.43
C SER A 500 -16.32 -18.61 -5.80
N LEU A 501 -15.99 -19.90 -5.91
CA LEU A 501 -16.21 -20.68 -7.15
C LEU A 501 -17.69 -20.77 -7.53
N ALA A 502 -18.57 -21.04 -6.58
CA ALA A 502 -20.01 -21.11 -6.84
C ALA A 502 -20.54 -19.75 -7.36
N ARG A 503 -19.99 -18.65 -6.86
CA ARG A 503 -20.33 -17.29 -7.32
C ARG A 503 -19.86 -17.05 -8.77
N ILE A 504 -18.64 -17.45 -9.11
CA ILE A 504 -18.08 -17.31 -10.47
C ILE A 504 -18.91 -18.15 -11.47
N ARG A 505 -19.20 -19.42 -11.14
CA ARG A 505 -20.02 -20.30 -12.00
C ARG A 505 -21.41 -19.75 -12.25
N ARG A 506 -22.11 -19.25 -11.21
CA ARG A 506 -23.47 -18.65 -11.37
C ARG A 506 -23.46 -17.42 -12.28
N LYS A 507 -22.35 -16.69 -12.35
CA LYS A 507 -22.21 -15.52 -13.21
C LYS A 507 -22.08 -15.90 -14.68
N HIS A 508 -21.35 -16.97 -15.00
CA HIS A 508 -21.22 -17.48 -16.37
C HIS A 508 -22.53 -18.09 -16.92
N THR A 509 -23.33 -18.70 -16.05
CA THR A 509 -24.64 -19.23 -16.46
C THR A 509 -25.71 -18.15 -16.65
N SER A 510 -25.60 -16.98 -16.01
CA SER A 510 -26.52 -15.85 -16.15
C SER A 510 -26.18 -14.87 -17.29
N THR A 511 -25.01 -15.00 -17.91
CA THR A 511 -24.61 -14.19 -19.08
C THR A 511 -24.73 -14.97 -20.40
N GLY A 512 -25.14 -16.22 -20.35
CA GLY A 512 -25.38 -17.10 -21.51
C GLY A 512 -26.85 -17.33 -21.85
N THR A 513 -27.75 -16.58 -21.23
CA THR A 513 -29.16 -16.44 -21.60
C THR A 513 -29.46 -14.95 -21.77
#